data_3348f6cd33c31530f9c64c9f4ed9f851
#
_entry.id   3348f6cd33c31530f9c64c9f4ed9f851
#
_cell.length_a   1.000
_cell.length_b   1.000
_cell.length_c   1.000
_cell.angle_alpha   90.00
_cell.angle_beta   90.00
_cell.angle_gamma   90.00
#
_symmetry.space_group_name_H-M   'P 1'
#
loop_
_entity.id
_entity.type
_entity.pdbx_description
1 polymer ?
#
loop_
_entity_poly.entity_id
_entity_poly.type
_entity_poly.pdbx_seq_one_letter_code
_entity_poly.pdbx_strand_id
1 'polypeptide(L)'
;MIYLKAFFAGFVATLVFHQGVLWLLYAGGFLPRAPWNMTPVPPLSSATAVISLAFWGGVWGLVLWALISVSTGSAYWIRALVIGALGPSLIAWSVVMPIKGMGFAGGWDPKIIVGALLLNGAWGLGVALLVRLLNRVILPNEMTTPEKING
;
A
#
# COMPACT_ATOMS: atom_id res chain seq x y z
N MET A 1 -16.33 -10.41 -0.38
CA MET A 1 -15.87 -9.61 -1.55
C MET A 1 -15.01 -8.40 -1.19
N ILE A 2 -15.29 -7.66 -0.11
CA ILE A 2 -14.52 -6.44 0.23
C ILE A 2 -13.05 -6.70 0.57
N TYR A 3 -12.73 -7.76 1.29
CA TYR A 3 -11.34 -8.12 1.61
C TYR A 3 -10.51 -8.44 0.38
N LEU A 4 -11.11 -9.12 -0.61
CA LEU A 4 -10.41 -9.37 -1.89
C LEU A 4 -10.07 -8.06 -2.61
N LYS A 5 -11.01 -7.08 -2.62
CA LYS A 5 -10.76 -5.74 -3.16
C LYS A 5 -9.63 -5.03 -2.40
N ALA A 6 -9.62 -5.14 -1.07
CA ALA A 6 -8.57 -4.54 -0.24
C ALA A 6 -7.19 -5.16 -0.51
N PHE A 7 -7.12 -6.49 -0.67
CA PHE A 7 -5.88 -7.17 -1.06
C PHE A 7 -5.38 -6.68 -2.42
N PHE A 8 -6.24 -6.70 -3.45
CA PHE A 8 -5.85 -6.23 -4.78
C PHE A 8 -5.50 -4.74 -4.80
N ALA A 9 -6.22 -3.92 -4.03
CA ALA A 9 -5.88 -2.50 -3.88
C ALA A 9 -4.48 -2.32 -3.27
N GLY A 10 -4.13 -3.09 -2.24
CA GLY A 10 -2.80 -3.04 -1.62
C GLY A 10 -1.71 -3.54 -2.56
N PHE A 11 -1.98 -4.62 -3.30
CA PHE A 11 -1.06 -5.16 -4.31
C PHE A 11 -0.78 -4.12 -5.41
N VAL A 12 -1.83 -3.56 -6.02
CA VAL A 12 -1.70 -2.55 -7.09
C VAL A 12 -1.10 -1.25 -6.56
N ALA A 13 -1.49 -0.80 -5.34
CA ALA A 13 -0.91 0.38 -4.71
C ALA A 13 0.60 0.24 -4.52
N THR A 14 1.10 -0.97 -4.25
CA THR A 14 2.54 -1.22 -4.19
C THR A 14 3.21 -1.00 -5.54
N LEU A 15 2.65 -1.53 -6.61
CA LEU A 15 3.24 -1.43 -7.95
C LEU A 15 3.19 -0.01 -8.52
N VAL A 16 2.16 0.77 -8.17
CA VAL A 16 1.92 2.11 -8.74
C VAL A 16 2.41 3.20 -7.79
N PHE A 17 1.84 3.30 -6.59
CA PHE A 17 2.12 4.42 -5.69
C PHE A 17 3.44 4.27 -4.96
N HIS A 18 3.71 3.11 -4.33
CA HIS A 18 4.97 2.87 -3.63
C HIS A 18 6.15 2.88 -4.61
N GLN A 19 6.07 2.13 -5.70
CA GLN A 19 7.16 2.09 -6.67
C GLN A 19 7.27 3.39 -7.48
N GLY A 20 6.17 4.11 -7.73
CA GLY A 20 6.19 5.42 -8.37
C GLY A 20 6.91 6.47 -7.52
N VAL A 21 6.66 6.52 -6.22
CA VAL A 21 7.39 7.41 -5.30
C VAL A 21 8.85 6.97 -5.19
N LEU A 22 9.14 5.65 -5.15
CA LEU A 22 10.51 5.15 -5.18
C LEU A 22 11.26 5.61 -6.44
N TRP A 23 10.59 5.58 -7.60
CA TRP A 23 11.16 6.10 -8.83
C TRP A 23 11.50 7.59 -8.73
N LEU A 24 10.61 8.41 -8.18
CA LEU A 24 10.86 9.85 -7.98
C LEU A 24 12.07 10.10 -7.06
N LEU A 25 12.15 9.37 -5.95
CA LEU A 25 13.26 9.48 -5.00
C LEU A 25 14.58 8.96 -5.59
N TYR A 26 14.53 7.93 -6.41
CA TYR A 26 15.68 7.39 -7.13
C TYR A 26 16.17 8.36 -8.21
N ALA A 27 15.26 8.85 -9.06
CA ALA A 27 15.58 9.80 -10.12
C ALA A 27 16.13 11.13 -9.56
N GLY A 28 15.66 11.56 -8.38
CA GLY A 28 16.16 12.72 -7.66
C GLY A 28 17.47 12.49 -6.87
N GLY A 29 18.05 11.27 -6.92
CA GLY A 29 19.29 10.94 -6.20
C GLY A 29 19.13 10.84 -4.67
N PHE A 30 17.90 10.83 -4.15
CA PHE A 30 17.65 10.73 -2.72
C PHE A 30 17.87 9.30 -2.19
N LEU A 31 17.37 8.29 -2.93
CA LEU A 31 17.56 6.88 -2.62
C LEU A 31 18.38 6.19 -3.72
N PRO A 32 19.33 5.31 -3.36
CA PRO A 32 20.17 4.61 -4.34
C PRO A 32 19.47 3.41 -4.99
N ARG A 33 18.29 3.03 -4.50
CA ARG A 33 17.59 1.80 -4.92
C ARG A 33 16.69 2.07 -6.12
N ALA A 34 16.94 1.34 -7.21
CA ALA A 34 16.07 1.38 -8.38
C ALA A 34 14.68 0.77 -8.07
N PRO A 35 13.59 1.35 -8.63
CA PRO A 35 12.24 0.80 -8.51
C PRO A 35 12.07 -0.48 -9.34
N TRP A 36 10.95 -1.16 -9.12
CA TRP A 36 10.53 -2.38 -9.84
C TRP A 36 11.62 -3.45 -9.95
N ASN A 37 12.31 -3.75 -8.84
CA ASN A 37 13.38 -4.72 -8.83
C ASN A 37 12.87 -6.14 -9.20
N MET A 38 13.36 -6.64 -10.33
CA MET A 38 12.98 -7.95 -10.90
C MET A 38 13.91 -9.09 -10.47
N THR A 39 14.82 -8.86 -9.51
CA THR A 39 15.70 -9.92 -8.99
C THR A 39 14.87 -11.03 -8.36
N PRO A 40 15.11 -12.30 -8.70
CA PRO A 40 14.46 -13.44 -8.06
C PRO A 40 14.71 -13.48 -6.54
N VAL A 41 13.69 -13.89 -5.78
CA VAL A 41 13.77 -13.99 -4.31
C VAL A 41 13.87 -15.45 -3.90
N PRO A 42 14.98 -15.92 -3.32
CA PRO A 42 15.08 -17.28 -2.78
C PRO A 42 14.04 -17.50 -1.64
N PRO A 43 13.50 -18.72 -1.47
CA PRO A 43 13.71 -19.93 -2.30
C PRO A 43 12.83 -20.00 -3.56
N LEU A 44 11.96 -19.04 -3.78
CA LEU A 44 11.01 -18.99 -4.91
C LEU A 44 11.67 -18.28 -6.10
N SER A 45 12.41 -19.00 -6.92
CA SER A 45 13.06 -18.44 -8.11
C SER A 45 12.10 -17.82 -9.14
N SER A 46 10.82 -18.18 -9.09
CA SER A 46 9.75 -17.64 -9.94
C SER A 46 9.15 -16.30 -9.45
N ALA A 47 9.38 -15.93 -8.18
CA ALA A 47 8.90 -14.69 -7.62
C ALA A 47 10.01 -13.63 -7.63
N THR A 48 9.73 -12.47 -8.22
CA THR A 48 10.65 -11.34 -8.18
C THR A 48 10.47 -10.49 -6.92
N ALA A 49 11.49 -9.71 -6.57
CA ALA A 49 11.46 -8.85 -5.39
C ALA A 49 10.25 -7.89 -5.39
N VAL A 50 9.90 -7.32 -6.55
CA VAL A 50 8.75 -6.42 -6.66
C VAL A 50 7.42 -7.16 -6.50
N ILE A 51 7.29 -8.38 -7.01
CA ILE A 51 6.06 -9.19 -6.87
C ILE A 51 5.91 -9.65 -5.41
N SER A 52 6.98 -10.09 -4.78
CA SER A 52 6.99 -10.41 -3.35
C SER A 52 6.56 -9.20 -2.51
N LEU A 53 7.11 -8.02 -2.80
CA LEU A 53 6.73 -6.79 -2.12
C LEU A 53 5.25 -6.45 -2.34
N ALA A 54 4.74 -6.60 -3.58
CA ALA A 54 3.34 -6.34 -3.91
C ALA A 54 2.38 -7.32 -3.21
N PHE A 55 2.77 -8.59 -3.08
CA PHE A 55 2.00 -9.57 -2.30
C PHE A 55 1.86 -9.13 -0.84
N TRP A 56 2.96 -8.75 -0.18
CA TRP A 56 2.91 -8.24 1.18
C TRP A 56 2.14 -6.92 1.28
N GLY A 57 2.23 -6.06 0.26
CA GLY A 57 1.37 -4.88 0.14
C GLY A 57 -0.11 -5.24 0.08
N GLY A 58 -0.48 -6.35 -0.58
CA GLY A 58 -1.85 -6.89 -0.56
C GLY A 58 -2.27 -7.33 0.84
N VAL A 59 -1.42 -8.07 1.57
CA VAL A 59 -1.67 -8.48 2.97
C VAL A 59 -1.86 -7.26 3.86
N TRP A 60 -0.97 -6.28 3.78
CA TRP A 60 -1.10 -5.01 4.52
C TRP A 60 -2.34 -4.21 4.10
N GLY A 61 -2.78 -4.33 2.84
CA GLY A 61 -4.02 -3.73 2.34
C GLY A 61 -5.26 -4.22 3.08
N LEU A 62 -5.29 -5.52 3.47
CA LEU A 62 -6.35 -6.07 4.33
C LEU A 62 -6.34 -5.41 5.72
N VAL A 63 -5.16 -5.31 6.34
CA VAL A 63 -5.00 -4.69 7.67
C VAL A 63 -5.40 -3.22 7.62
N LEU A 64 -4.88 -2.49 6.64
CA LEU A 64 -5.19 -1.07 6.48
C LEU A 64 -6.70 -0.86 6.29
N TRP A 65 -7.33 -1.63 5.41
CA TRP A 65 -8.78 -1.55 5.20
C TRP A 65 -9.57 -1.78 6.49
N ALA A 66 -9.23 -2.82 7.26
CA ALA A 66 -9.90 -3.10 8.53
C ALA A 66 -9.86 -1.89 9.49
N LEU A 67 -8.73 -1.16 9.51
CA LEU A 67 -8.52 -0.02 10.41
C LEU A 67 -9.16 1.29 9.92
N ILE A 68 -9.30 1.49 8.59
CA ILE A 68 -9.84 2.74 8.04
C ILE A 68 -11.31 2.65 7.63
N SER A 69 -11.87 1.44 7.48
CA SER A 69 -13.24 1.22 6.97
C SER A 69 -14.33 1.89 7.79
N VAL A 70 -14.10 2.06 9.08
CA VAL A 70 -15.03 2.74 10.01
C VAL A 70 -14.96 4.26 9.96
N SER A 71 -14.08 4.82 9.14
CA SER A 71 -13.82 6.26 9.06
C SER A 71 -14.44 6.87 7.81
N THR A 72 -14.86 8.13 7.90
CA THR A 72 -15.43 8.89 6.78
C THR A 72 -14.74 10.24 6.61
N GLY A 73 -15.04 10.95 5.52
CA GLY A 73 -14.52 12.29 5.27
C GLY A 73 -12.99 12.37 5.28
N SER A 74 -12.45 13.41 5.89
CA SER A 74 -11.01 13.64 6.03
C SER A 74 -10.31 12.62 6.91
N ALA A 75 -10.99 12.13 7.96
CA ALA A 75 -10.43 11.13 8.87
C ALA A 75 -10.03 9.83 8.15
N TYR A 76 -10.78 9.43 7.13
CA TYR A 76 -10.46 8.27 6.29
C TYR A 76 -9.09 8.41 5.61
N TRP A 77 -8.82 9.59 5.02
CA TRP A 77 -7.56 9.85 4.32
C TRP A 77 -6.38 10.03 5.26
N ILE A 78 -6.61 10.75 6.37
CA ILE A 78 -5.56 10.96 7.39
C ILE A 78 -5.15 9.61 8.00
N ARG A 79 -6.11 8.76 8.35
CA ARG A 79 -5.81 7.42 8.87
C ARG A 79 -5.10 6.56 7.84
N ALA A 80 -5.51 6.60 6.57
CA ALA A 80 -4.84 5.86 5.52
C ALA A 80 -3.38 6.30 5.34
N LEU A 81 -3.12 7.61 5.38
CA LEU A 81 -1.77 8.15 5.32
C LEU A 81 -0.94 7.73 6.54
N VAL A 82 -1.45 7.97 7.76
CA VAL A 82 -0.69 7.75 9.00
C VAL A 82 -0.45 6.27 9.25
N ILE A 83 -1.50 5.44 9.18
CA ILE A 83 -1.37 3.99 9.39
C ILE A 83 -0.56 3.36 8.26
N GLY A 84 -0.78 3.81 7.01
CA GLY A 84 0.01 3.38 5.86
C GLY A 84 1.49 3.71 6.02
N ALA A 85 1.83 4.94 6.42
CA ALA A 85 3.21 5.35 6.62
C ALA A 85 3.88 4.59 7.78
N LEU A 86 3.22 4.47 8.93
CA LEU A 86 3.83 3.92 10.13
C LEU A 86 3.78 2.39 10.21
N GLY A 87 2.65 1.76 9.89
CA GLY A 87 2.46 0.32 10.06
C GLY A 87 3.51 -0.52 9.34
N PRO A 88 3.55 -0.51 8.00
CA PRO A 88 4.55 -1.26 7.25
C PRO A 88 5.99 -0.81 7.53
N SER A 89 6.23 0.50 7.81
CA SER A 89 7.57 1.00 8.11
C SER A 89 8.11 0.45 9.41
N LEU A 90 7.30 0.38 10.46
CA LEU A 90 7.70 -0.20 11.74
C LEU A 90 8.13 -1.66 11.59
N ILE A 91 7.37 -2.46 10.82
CA ILE A 91 7.76 -3.86 10.55
C ILE A 91 9.00 -3.93 9.64
N ALA A 92 9.11 -3.05 8.65
CA ALA A 92 10.31 -3.00 7.83
C ALA A 92 11.56 -2.70 8.66
N TRP A 93 11.50 -1.74 9.57
CA TRP A 93 12.62 -1.33 10.41
C TRP A 93 13.01 -2.35 11.48
N SER A 94 12.00 -2.95 12.13
CA SER A 94 12.22 -3.84 13.29
C SER A 94 12.42 -5.31 12.91
N VAL A 95 11.93 -5.75 11.75
CA VAL A 95 11.93 -7.15 11.35
C VAL A 95 12.68 -7.34 10.03
N VAL A 96 12.20 -6.69 8.95
CA VAL A 96 12.71 -6.99 7.60
C VAL A 96 14.16 -6.54 7.40
N MET A 97 14.51 -5.34 7.84
CA MET A 97 15.87 -4.80 7.69
C MET A 97 16.88 -5.59 8.53
N PRO A 98 16.64 -5.89 9.83
CA PRO A 98 17.53 -6.77 10.60
C PRO A 98 17.73 -8.15 9.97
N ILE A 99 16.68 -8.82 9.49
CA ILE A 99 16.79 -10.12 8.81
C ILE A 99 17.68 -10.03 7.56
N LYS A 100 17.66 -8.88 6.87
CA LYS A 100 18.51 -8.62 5.69
C LYS A 100 19.92 -8.14 6.03
N GLY A 101 20.30 -8.12 7.31
CA GLY A 101 21.61 -7.66 7.76
C GLY A 101 21.82 -6.14 7.71
N MET A 102 20.74 -5.36 7.52
CA MET A 102 20.81 -3.89 7.44
C MET A 102 20.78 -3.22 8.83
N GLY A 103 20.59 -3.99 9.90
CA GLY A 103 20.34 -3.45 11.23
C GLY A 103 18.94 -2.84 11.42
N PHE A 104 18.63 -2.45 12.65
CA PHE A 104 17.36 -1.79 12.97
C PHE A 104 17.27 -0.45 12.23
N ALA A 105 16.12 -0.20 11.60
CA ALA A 105 15.85 1.02 10.82
C ALA A 105 16.94 1.36 9.79
N GLY A 106 17.63 0.35 9.23
CA GLY A 106 18.73 0.55 8.30
C GLY A 106 19.94 1.25 8.91
N GLY A 107 20.21 1.01 10.20
CA GLY A 107 21.28 1.69 10.94
C GLY A 107 20.95 3.14 11.30
N TRP A 108 19.66 3.50 11.36
CA TRP A 108 19.17 4.85 11.64
C TRP A 108 19.53 5.90 10.58
N ASP A 109 19.76 5.46 9.34
CA ASP A 109 19.97 6.38 8.22
C ASP A 109 18.69 7.24 7.98
N PRO A 110 18.77 8.58 8.10
CA PRO A 110 17.62 9.45 7.90
C PRO A 110 16.95 9.30 6.52
N LYS A 111 17.73 8.99 5.48
CA LYS A 111 17.19 8.76 4.12
C LYS A 111 16.35 7.51 4.08
N ILE A 112 16.75 6.44 4.77
CA ILE A 112 15.99 5.19 4.86
C ILE A 112 14.71 5.42 5.65
N ILE A 113 14.78 6.15 6.78
CA ILE A 113 13.63 6.45 7.62
C ILE A 113 12.60 7.29 6.86
N VAL A 114 13.02 8.42 6.31
CA VAL A 114 12.14 9.33 5.57
C VAL A 114 11.62 8.65 4.30
N GLY A 115 12.48 7.94 3.58
CA GLY A 115 12.11 7.19 2.39
C GLY A 115 11.01 6.18 2.68
N ALA A 116 11.14 5.37 3.75
CA ALA A 116 10.13 4.39 4.12
C ALA A 116 8.77 5.04 4.44
N LEU A 117 8.76 6.16 5.18
CA LEU A 117 7.53 6.89 5.49
C LEU A 117 6.84 7.45 4.24
N LEU A 118 7.61 8.02 3.31
CA LEU A 118 7.07 8.56 2.06
C LEU A 118 6.51 7.45 1.16
N LEU A 119 7.25 6.35 0.98
CA LEU A 119 6.84 5.21 0.17
C LEU A 119 5.56 4.56 0.71
N ASN A 120 5.53 4.27 2.01
CA ASN A 120 4.42 3.60 2.66
C ASN A 120 3.22 4.52 2.88
N GLY A 121 3.44 5.82 3.08
CA GLY A 121 2.36 6.82 3.13
C GLY A 121 1.64 6.96 1.79
N ALA A 122 2.39 7.07 0.69
CA ALA A 122 1.84 7.10 -0.65
C ALA A 122 1.09 5.79 -0.98
N TRP A 123 1.64 4.64 -0.58
CA TRP A 123 0.98 3.35 -0.69
C TRP A 123 -0.36 3.34 0.08
N GLY A 124 -0.39 3.81 1.32
CA GLY A 124 -1.62 3.86 2.13
C GLY A 124 -2.72 4.71 1.50
N LEU A 125 -2.37 5.89 0.96
CA LEU A 125 -3.30 6.72 0.20
C LEU A 125 -3.77 6.03 -1.09
N GLY A 126 -2.88 5.33 -1.78
CA GLY A 126 -3.18 4.53 -2.96
C GLY A 126 -4.20 3.42 -2.66
N VAL A 127 -4.02 2.68 -1.57
CA VAL A 127 -4.99 1.65 -1.11
C VAL A 127 -6.35 2.28 -0.85
N ALA A 128 -6.39 3.38 -0.10
CA ALA A 128 -7.63 4.08 0.24
C ALA A 128 -8.38 4.56 -1.01
N LEU A 129 -7.65 5.09 -1.99
CA LEU A 129 -8.21 5.52 -3.27
C LEU A 129 -8.77 4.33 -4.07
N LEU A 130 -7.96 3.29 -4.26
CA LEU A 130 -8.32 2.14 -5.08
C LEU A 130 -9.53 1.38 -4.50
N VAL A 131 -9.59 1.18 -3.18
CA VAL A 131 -10.76 0.54 -2.56
C VAL A 131 -12.03 1.37 -2.79
N ARG A 132 -11.95 2.70 -2.67
CA ARG A 132 -13.11 3.57 -2.98
C ARG A 132 -13.56 3.47 -4.43
N LEU A 133 -12.62 3.45 -5.38
CA LEU A 133 -12.91 3.30 -6.80
C LEU A 133 -13.56 1.94 -7.09
N LEU A 134 -12.99 0.85 -6.56
CA LEU A 134 -13.52 -0.50 -6.72
C LEU A 134 -14.92 -0.67 -6.10
N ASN A 135 -15.23 0.06 -5.04
CA ASN A 135 -16.57 0.03 -4.45
C ASN A 135 -17.60 0.82 -5.25
N ARG A 136 -17.21 1.90 -5.93
CA ARG A 136 -18.11 2.68 -6.81
C ARG A 136 -18.43 1.95 -8.11
N VAL A 137 -17.45 1.24 -8.68
CA VAL A 137 -17.62 0.56 -9.98
C VAL A 137 -18.50 -0.69 -9.86
N ILE A 138 -18.50 -1.39 -8.71
CA ILE A 138 -19.18 -2.69 -8.54
C ILE A 138 -20.59 -2.54 -7.94
N LEU A 139 -21.00 -1.32 -7.54
CA LEU A 139 -22.36 -1.01 -7.10
C LEU A 139 -23.00 0.09 -7.98
N PRO A 140 -23.23 -0.16 -9.28
CA PRO A 140 -24.04 0.73 -10.07
C PRO A 140 -25.52 0.40 -9.85
N ASN A 141 -26.28 1.34 -9.30
CA ASN A 141 -27.75 1.44 -9.45
C ASN A 141 -28.65 0.30 -8.96
N GLU A 142 -28.74 0.05 -7.66
CA GLU A 142 -30.01 -0.49 -7.13
C GLU A 142 -30.95 0.56 -6.50
N MET A 143 -30.69 1.86 -6.68
CA MET A 143 -31.49 2.93 -6.07
C MET A 143 -32.21 3.83 -7.04
N THR A 144 -32.62 3.36 -8.22
CA THR A 144 -33.54 4.10 -9.09
C THR A 144 -34.58 3.20 -9.76
N THR A 145 -35.31 2.44 -9.00
CA THR A 145 -36.68 2.08 -9.38
C THR A 145 -37.62 2.93 -8.54
N PRO A 146 -38.26 3.96 -9.09
CA PRO A 146 -39.38 4.56 -8.43
C PRO A 146 -40.48 3.49 -8.41
N GLU A 147 -40.85 3.07 -7.20
CA GLU A 147 -42.06 2.26 -6.98
C GLU A 147 -43.21 3.02 -7.61
N LYS A 148 -43.73 2.54 -8.72
CA LYS A 148 -44.99 3.00 -9.28
C LYS A 148 -46.06 2.66 -8.26
N ILE A 149 -46.42 3.63 -7.44
CA ILE A 149 -47.64 3.60 -6.66
C ILE A 149 -48.80 3.66 -7.70
N ASN A 150 -49.33 2.50 -8.07
CA ASN A 150 -50.59 2.41 -8.75
C ASN A 150 -51.63 2.57 -7.66
N GLY A 151 -52.27 3.76 -7.64
CA GLY A 151 -53.56 3.98 -6.98
C GLY A 151 -54.69 3.38 -7.78
#